data_7f34642395602719d304cb5f8d89a262
#
_entry.id   7f34642395602719d304cb5f8d89a262
#
_cell.length_a   1.000
_cell.length_b   1.000
_cell.length_c   1.000
_cell.angle_alpha   90.00
_cell.angle_beta   90.00
_cell.angle_gamma   90.00
#
_symmetry.space_group_name_H-M   'P 1'
#
loop_
_entity.id
_entity.type
_entity.pdbx_description
1 polymer ?
#
loop_
_entity_poly.entity_id
_entity_poly.type
_entity_poly.pdbx_seq_one_letter_code
_entity_poly.pdbx_strand_id
1 'polypeptide(L)'
;MKLLLRSLTCVLCLFGVLTLTACSKENRQDSLAKIKNLEFTVISEDCIPDELRKVILEKKDSPFKITYTDNGFLYICIGYGEQPGGGFSIAVNELYLTENAIYFDTTLLGPEPGEETANRETSSYPYLVVKTEFIDEPVVYK
;
A
#
# COMPACT_ATOMS: atom_id res chain seq x y z
N MET A 1 22.87 -8.36 67.87
CA MET A 1 22.22 -9.41 67.05
C MET A 1 20.98 -8.92 66.37
N LYS A 2 20.17 -8.01 66.88
CA LYS A 2 18.95 -7.49 66.19
C LYS A 2 19.21 -6.49 65.05
N LEU A 3 20.37 -5.81 65.05
CA LEU A 3 20.72 -4.85 63.96
C LEU A 3 21.25 -5.56 62.72
N LEU A 4 21.93 -6.67 62.84
CA LEU A 4 22.44 -7.45 61.75
C LEU A 4 21.31 -8.16 60.93
N LEU A 5 20.25 -8.54 61.66
CA LEU A 5 19.09 -9.19 61.02
C LEU A 5 18.24 -8.21 60.22
N ARG A 6 18.22 -6.92 60.60
CA ARG A 6 17.51 -5.86 59.83
C ARG A 6 18.25 -5.45 58.54
N SER A 7 19.58 -5.54 58.56
CA SER A 7 20.39 -5.23 57.37
C SER A 7 20.26 -6.32 56.34
N LEU A 8 20.14 -7.59 56.74
CA LEU A 8 20.02 -8.72 55.81
C LEU A 8 18.66 -8.77 55.11
N THR A 9 17.58 -8.35 55.80
CA THR A 9 16.24 -8.26 55.17
C THR A 9 16.12 -7.11 54.17
N CYS A 10 16.84 -5.98 54.37
CA CYS A 10 16.84 -4.87 53.43
C CYS A 10 17.58 -5.20 52.09
N VAL A 11 18.66 -5.98 52.16
CA VAL A 11 19.42 -6.39 50.99
C VAL A 11 18.64 -7.41 50.16
N LEU A 12 17.82 -8.27 50.76
CA LEU A 12 16.99 -9.23 50.04
C LEU A 12 15.81 -8.57 49.31
N CYS A 13 15.30 -7.43 49.81
CA CYS A 13 14.23 -6.69 49.15
C CYS A 13 14.69 -5.86 47.94
N LEU A 14 16.00 -5.50 47.87
CA LEU A 14 16.53 -4.75 46.71
C LEU A 14 16.83 -5.64 45.48
N PHE A 15 16.91 -6.96 45.65
CA PHE A 15 17.19 -7.89 44.57
C PHE A 15 15.91 -8.43 43.85
N GLY A 16 14.73 -8.09 44.38
CA GLY A 16 13.42 -8.62 43.87
C GLY A 16 12.70 -7.79 42.81
N VAL A 17 13.24 -6.65 42.37
CA VAL A 17 12.52 -5.74 41.43
C VAL A 17 13.22 -5.62 40.09
N LEU A 18 14.03 -6.58 39.70
CA LEU A 18 14.51 -6.70 38.31
C LEU A 18 13.69 -7.77 37.57
N THR A 19 12.35 -7.66 37.59
CA THR A 19 11.51 -8.37 36.63
C THR A 19 11.54 -7.62 35.33
N LEU A 20 12.36 -8.09 34.44
CA LEU A 20 12.30 -8.12 33.02
C LEU A 20 10.93 -7.72 32.47
N THR A 21 10.78 -6.46 32.06
CA THR A 21 9.92 -6.14 30.96
C THR A 21 10.59 -6.70 29.70
N ALA A 22 10.37 -7.97 29.43
CA ALA A 22 10.52 -8.51 28.09
C ALA A 22 9.46 -7.83 27.22
N CYS A 23 9.77 -6.66 26.66
CA CYS A 23 9.09 -6.20 25.46
C CYS A 23 9.34 -7.28 24.42
N SER A 24 8.35 -8.14 24.21
CA SER A 24 8.24 -8.89 22.98
C SER A 24 8.25 -7.87 21.86
N LYS A 25 9.38 -7.70 21.19
CA LYS A 25 9.39 -7.17 19.85
C LYS A 25 8.64 -8.20 19.04
N GLU A 26 7.32 -8.04 18.94
CA GLU A 26 6.57 -8.68 17.88
C GLU A 26 7.28 -8.35 16.58
N ASN A 27 7.78 -9.39 15.96
CA ASN A 27 8.50 -9.31 14.70
C ASN A 27 7.49 -8.83 13.65
N ARG A 28 7.35 -7.51 13.46
CA ARG A 28 6.57 -6.91 12.37
C ARG A 28 7.05 -7.33 10.98
N GLN A 29 8.06 -8.16 10.91
CA GLN A 29 8.63 -8.67 9.67
C GLN A 29 7.80 -9.80 9.06
N ASP A 30 7.03 -10.56 9.86
CA ASP A 30 6.18 -11.64 9.36
C ASP A 30 4.90 -11.14 8.66
N SER A 31 4.37 -9.98 9.06
CA SER A 31 3.17 -9.41 8.45
C SER A 31 3.37 -8.87 7.02
N LEU A 32 4.62 -8.78 6.56
CA LEU A 32 5.00 -8.36 5.21
C LEU A 32 5.37 -9.54 4.31
N ALA A 33 5.38 -10.77 4.85
CA ALA A 33 5.70 -11.95 4.06
C ALA A 33 4.63 -12.16 2.97
N LYS A 34 5.08 -12.20 1.72
CA LYS A 34 4.24 -12.46 0.56
C LYS A 34 3.69 -13.88 0.62
N ILE A 35 2.37 -14.02 0.72
CA ILE A 35 1.68 -15.31 0.70
C ILE A 35 1.55 -15.82 -0.74
N LYS A 36 1.02 -14.96 -1.64
CA LYS A 36 0.83 -15.31 -3.05
C LYS A 36 0.73 -14.07 -3.93
N ASN A 37 1.09 -14.20 -5.19
CA ASN A 37 0.71 -13.23 -6.22
C ASN A 37 -0.80 -13.33 -6.48
N LEU A 38 -1.43 -12.19 -6.73
CA LEU A 38 -2.83 -12.15 -7.14
C LEU A 38 -2.92 -12.07 -8.67
N GLU A 39 -3.81 -12.87 -9.23
CA GLU A 39 -4.21 -12.72 -10.63
C GLU A 39 -5.03 -11.45 -10.79
N PHE A 40 -4.73 -10.69 -11.81
CA PHE A 40 -5.45 -9.46 -12.12
C PHE A 40 -5.56 -9.20 -13.62
N THR A 41 -6.50 -8.37 -13.98
CA THR A 41 -6.68 -7.88 -15.35
C THR A 41 -6.65 -6.35 -15.34
N VAL A 42 -5.86 -5.76 -16.24
CA VAL A 42 -5.94 -4.32 -16.49
C VAL A 42 -7.22 -4.04 -17.26
N ILE A 43 -8.03 -3.12 -16.76
CA ILE A 43 -9.35 -2.80 -17.32
C ILE A 43 -9.24 -1.62 -18.27
N SER A 44 -9.78 -1.77 -19.47
CA SER A 44 -9.95 -0.66 -20.40
C SER A 44 -11.05 0.31 -19.93
N GLU A 45 -10.97 1.56 -20.34
CA GLU A 45 -11.83 2.64 -19.87
C GLU A 45 -13.34 2.35 -20.01
N ASP A 46 -13.74 1.72 -21.11
CA ASP A 46 -15.13 1.33 -21.40
C ASP A 46 -15.64 0.16 -20.53
N CYS A 47 -14.74 -0.59 -19.88
CA CYS A 47 -15.08 -1.68 -18.98
C CYS A 47 -15.04 -1.28 -17.50
N ILE A 48 -14.70 -0.03 -17.18
CA ILE A 48 -14.72 0.48 -15.79
C ILE A 48 -16.18 0.68 -15.36
N PRO A 49 -16.58 0.19 -14.16
CA PRO A 49 -17.91 0.48 -13.59
C PRO A 49 -18.22 1.99 -13.60
N ASP A 50 -19.45 2.35 -13.94
CA ASP A 50 -19.84 3.76 -14.12
C ASP A 50 -19.62 4.61 -12.87
N GLU A 51 -19.86 4.07 -11.69
CA GLU A 51 -19.65 4.76 -10.41
C GLU A 51 -18.16 5.03 -10.17
N LEU A 52 -17.30 4.04 -10.41
CA LEU A 52 -15.86 4.19 -10.29
C LEU A 52 -15.33 5.20 -11.33
N ARG A 53 -15.83 5.14 -12.56
CA ARG A 53 -15.44 6.09 -13.63
C ARG A 53 -15.76 7.54 -13.26
N LYS A 54 -16.92 7.81 -12.66
CA LYS A 54 -17.28 9.15 -12.18
C LYS A 54 -16.28 9.67 -11.15
N VAL A 55 -15.93 8.84 -10.17
CA VAL A 55 -14.96 9.22 -9.12
C VAL A 55 -13.57 9.46 -9.71
N ILE A 56 -13.14 8.65 -10.68
CA ILE A 56 -11.86 8.86 -11.38
C ILE A 56 -11.85 10.20 -12.09
N LEU A 57 -12.91 10.53 -12.84
CA LEU A 57 -13.00 11.80 -13.58
C LEU A 57 -12.99 13.03 -12.67
N GLU A 58 -13.58 12.93 -11.47
CA GLU A 58 -13.55 14.00 -10.47
C GLU A 58 -12.17 14.20 -9.81
N LYS A 59 -11.35 13.14 -9.76
CA LYS A 59 -10.09 13.14 -9.02
C LYS A 59 -8.84 13.21 -9.89
N LYS A 60 -8.95 12.99 -11.19
CA LYS A 60 -7.81 12.77 -12.09
C LYS A 60 -6.77 13.90 -12.13
N ASP A 61 -7.16 15.12 -11.80
CA ASP A 61 -6.27 16.30 -11.82
C ASP A 61 -5.18 16.24 -10.72
N SER A 62 -5.41 15.47 -9.69
CA SER A 62 -4.46 15.24 -8.59
C SER A 62 -4.15 13.75 -8.44
N PRO A 63 -3.01 13.36 -7.87
CA PRO A 63 -2.74 11.96 -7.57
C PRO A 63 -3.81 11.36 -6.66
N PHE A 64 -4.28 10.15 -6.97
CA PHE A 64 -5.31 9.49 -6.19
C PHE A 64 -5.11 7.97 -6.12
N LYS A 65 -5.70 7.37 -5.11
CA LYS A 65 -5.73 5.92 -4.84
C LYS A 65 -7.14 5.56 -4.43
N ILE A 66 -7.78 4.62 -5.12
CA ILE A 66 -9.18 4.23 -4.89
C ILE A 66 -9.28 2.71 -4.96
N THR A 67 -10.06 2.14 -4.06
CA THR A 67 -10.56 0.77 -4.16
C THR A 67 -12.08 0.81 -4.33
N TYR A 68 -12.59 -0.07 -5.16
CA TYR A 68 -14.02 -0.21 -5.42
C TYR A 68 -14.37 -1.69 -5.52
N THR A 69 -15.48 -2.09 -4.92
CA THR A 69 -15.91 -3.50 -4.93
C THR A 69 -17.25 -3.60 -5.64
N ASP A 70 -17.34 -4.50 -6.61
CA ASP A 70 -18.57 -4.79 -7.33
C ASP A 70 -18.59 -6.25 -7.79
N ASN A 71 -19.76 -6.90 -7.64
CA ASN A 71 -20.04 -8.25 -8.13
C ASN A 71 -18.96 -9.30 -7.77
N GLY A 72 -18.41 -9.25 -6.55
CA GLY A 72 -17.39 -10.19 -6.08
C GLY A 72 -15.98 -9.91 -6.61
N PHE A 73 -15.76 -8.75 -7.22
CA PHE A 73 -14.45 -8.29 -7.67
C PHE A 73 -14.01 -7.04 -6.91
N LEU A 74 -12.69 -6.93 -6.75
CA LEU A 74 -12.01 -5.76 -6.24
C LEU A 74 -11.37 -5.03 -7.43
N TYR A 75 -11.68 -3.76 -7.58
CA TYR A 75 -11.04 -2.83 -8.51
C TYR A 75 -10.08 -1.96 -7.72
N ILE A 76 -8.82 -1.95 -8.12
CA ILE A 76 -7.76 -1.15 -7.50
C ILE A 76 -7.33 -0.12 -8.53
N CYS A 77 -7.49 1.16 -8.20
CA CYS A 77 -7.21 2.26 -9.11
C CYS A 77 -6.12 3.17 -8.52
N ILE A 78 -5.19 3.56 -9.37
CA ILE A 78 -4.17 4.57 -9.07
C ILE A 78 -4.13 5.59 -10.19
N GLY A 79 -4.09 6.88 -9.82
CA GLY A 79 -3.85 7.99 -10.74
C GLY A 79 -2.69 8.83 -10.26
N TYR A 80 -1.92 9.35 -11.21
CA TYR A 80 -0.71 10.14 -10.92
C TYR A 80 -0.94 11.65 -11.08
N GLY A 81 -2.20 12.06 -11.30
CA GLY A 81 -2.55 13.46 -11.49
C GLY A 81 -2.10 14.00 -12.85
N GLU A 82 -2.13 15.32 -12.96
CA GLU A 82 -1.72 16.02 -14.16
C GLU A 82 -0.23 15.84 -14.43
N GLN A 83 0.10 15.45 -15.67
CA GLN A 83 1.47 15.31 -16.18
C GLN A 83 1.66 16.22 -17.39
N PRO A 84 2.84 16.83 -17.54
CA PRO A 84 3.14 17.71 -18.68
C PRO A 84 3.34 16.89 -19.95
N GLY A 85 2.45 17.05 -20.92
CA GLY A 85 2.52 16.34 -22.19
C GLY A 85 1.86 14.96 -22.15
N GLY A 86 2.09 14.18 -23.20
CA GLY A 86 1.61 12.80 -23.37
C GLY A 86 2.73 11.77 -23.25
N GLY A 87 2.41 10.50 -23.58
CA GLY A 87 3.37 9.40 -23.62
C GLY A 87 3.65 8.74 -22.28
N PHE A 88 2.93 9.11 -21.22
CA PHE A 88 3.02 8.44 -19.92
C PHE A 88 2.26 7.11 -19.94
N SER A 89 2.84 6.11 -19.28
CA SER A 89 2.21 4.80 -19.04
C SER A 89 2.44 4.36 -17.60
N ILE A 90 1.66 3.39 -17.12
CA ILE A 90 1.78 2.86 -15.77
C ILE A 90 2.07 1.38 -15.85
N ALA A 91 3.20 0.96 -15.29
CA ALA A 91 3.56 -0.44 -15.14
C ALA A 91 3.09 -0.96 -13.78
N VAL A 92 2.48 -2.14 -13.77
CA VAL A 92 2.24 -2.90 -12.53
C VAL A 92 3.48 -3.76 -12.28
N ASN A 93 4.19 -3.46 -11.21
CA ASN A 93 5.37 -4.23 -10.80
C ASN A 93 4.94 -5.50 -10.08
N GLU A 94 4.06 -5.36 -9.08
CA GLU A 94 3.56 -6.47 -8.29
C GLU A 94 2.15 -6.19 -7.76
N LEU A 95 1.34 -7.25 -7.70
CA LEU A 95 0.10 -7.32 -6.93
C LEU A 95 0.11 -8.61 -6.14
N TYR A 96 0.15 -8.53 -4.81
CA TYR A 96 0.28 -9.71 -3.97
C TYR A 96 -0.42 -9.57 -2.62
N LEU A 97 -0.77 -10.72 -2.04
CA LEU A 97 -1.40 -10.85 -0.74
C LEU A 97 -0.34 -11.15 0.33
N THR A 98 -0.49 -10.52 1.48
CA THR A 98 0.15 -10.85 2.76
C THR A 98 -0.90 -11.30 3.77
N GLU A 99 -0.52 -11.54 5.02
CA GLU A 99 -1.48 -11.92 6.07
C GLU A 99 -2.50 -10.83 6.43
N ASN A 100 -2.20 -9.57 6.12
CA ASN A 100 -3.00 -8.43 6.59
C ASN A 100 -3.22 -7.34 5.54
N ALA A 101 -2.81 -7.53 4.31
CA ALA A 101 -2.98 -6.53 3.25
C ALA A 101 -2.75 -7.11 1.85
N ILE A 102 -3.32 -6.43 0.87
CA ILE A 102 -2.98 -6.55 -0.55
C ILE A 102 -1.98 -5.44 -0.87
N TYR A 103 -0.82 -5.80 -1.40
CA TYR A 103 0.18 -4.82 -1.85
C TYR A 103 0.08 -4.62 -3.34
N PHE A 104 -0.05 -3.37 -3.75
CA PHE A 104 -0.11 -2.94 -5.13
C PHE A 104 1.04 -1.99 -5.43
N ASP A 105 1.99 -2.46 -6.21
CA ASP A 105 3.20 -1.74 -6.60
C ASP A 105 3.14 -1.35 -8.07
N THR A 106 3.34 -0.06 -8.35
CA THR A 106 3.26 0.51 -9.70
C THR A 106 4.34 1.55 -9.93
N THR A 107 4.73 1.71 -11.19
CA THR A 107 5.66 2.75 -11.62
C THR A 107 5.06 3.56 -12.76
N LEU A 108 5.08 4.89 -12.62
CA LEU A 108 4.80 5.79 -13.73
C LEU A 108 6.02 5.84 -14.66
N LEU A 109 5.82 5.48 -15.90
CA LEU A 109 6.82 5.57 -16.97
C LEU A 109 6.56 6.83 -17.78
N GLY A 110 7.59 7.65 -17.96
CA GLY A 110 7.52 8.83 -18.81
C GLY A 110 7.62 8.48 -20.31
N PRO A 111 7.49 9.49 -21.17
CA PRO A 111 7.70 9.33 -22.62
C PRO A 111 9.13 8.87 -22.93
N GLU A 112 9.29 8.17 -24.05
CA GLU A 112 10.62 7.74 -24.53
C GLU A 112 11.52 8.95 -24.84
N PRO A 113 12.86 8.82 -24.68
CA PRO A 113 13.79 9.87 -25.00
C PRO A 113 13.63 10.36 -26.45
N GLY A 114 13.36 11.66 -26.61
CA GLY A 114 13.11 12.28 -27.93
C GLY A 114 11.61 12.52 -28.23
N GLU A 115 10.68 11.91 -27.53
CA GLU A 115 9.26 12.18 -27.62
C GLU A 115 8.79 13.30 -26.68
N GLU A 116 9.64 13.68 -25.74
CA GLU A 116 9.36 14.67 -24.67
C GLU A 116 8.96 16.05 -25.19
N THR A 117 9.35 16.39 -26.42
CA THR A 117 9.16 17.73 -26.99
C THR A 117 7.88 17.86 -27.84
N ALA A 118 7.31 16.76 -28.30
CA ALA A 118 6.24 16.80 -29.28
C ALA A 118 4.87 17.25 -28.71
N ASN A 119 4.65 17.20 -27.39
CA ASN A 119 3.33 17.42 -26.79
C ASN A 119 3.34 18.16 -25.44
N ARG A 120 4.31 19.04 -25.19
CA ARG A 120 4.40 19.77 -23.89
C ARG A 120 3.28 20.78 -23.65
N GLU A 121 2.52 21.14 -24.68
CA GLU A 121 1.43 22.12 -24.57
C GLU A 121 0.11 21.48 -24.09
N THR A 122 0.04 20.15 -24.02
CA THR A 122 -1.14 19.42 -23.57
C THR A 122 -0.82 18.67 -22.27
N SER A 123 -1.74 18.70 -21.32
CA SER A 123 -1.66 17.88 -20.11
C SER A 123 -2.23 16.49 -20.34
N SER A 124 -1.69 15.50 -19.66
CA SER A 124 -2.27 14.16 -19.57
C SER A 124 -2.53 13.77 -18.11
N TYR A 125 -3.44 12.81 -17.91
CA TYR A 125 -3.90 12.39 -16.58
C TYR A 125 -3.83 10.88 -16.49
N PRO A 126 -2.61 10.30 -16.39
CA PRO A 126 -2.44 8.85 -16.39
C PRO A 126 -3.06 8.22 -15.15
N TYR A 127 -3.89 7.21 -15.36
CA TYR A 127 -4.43 6.36 -14.32
C TYR A 127 -4.51 4.92 -14.82
N LEU A 128 -4.57 3.98 -13.88
CA LEU A 128 -4.69 2.56 -14.15
C LEU A 128 -5.75 1.96 -13.23
N VAL A 129 -6.56 1.07 -13.78
CA VAL A 129 -7.51 0.25 -13.02
C VAL A 129 -7.18 -1.22 -13.25
N VAL A 130 -6.95 -1.95 -12.17
CA VAL A 130 -6.83 -3.41 -12.20
C VAL A 130 -8.04 -4.04 -11.50
N LYS A 131 -8.47 -5.18 -12.00
CA LYS A 131 -9.55 -5.99 -11.46
C LYS A 131 -8.98 -7.33 -10.99
N THR A 132 -9.30 -7.71 -9.76
CA THR A 132 -8.95 -9.01 -9.17
C THR A 132 -10.15 -9.59 -8.42
N GLU A 133 -10.09 -10.85 -8.01
CA GLU A 133 -11.10 -11.41 -7.11
C GLU A 133 -11.15 -10.61 -5.80
N PHE A 134 -12.35 -10.48 -5.23
CA PHE A 134 -12.50 -9.80 -3.96
C PHE A 134 -11.82 -10.57 -2.83
N ILE A 135 -10.98 -9.87 -2.07
CA ILE A 135 -10.37 -10.32 -0.83
C ILE A 135 -10.61 -9.21 0.18
N ASP A 136 -11.11 -9.58 1.37
CA ASP A 136 -11.46 -8.63 2.45
C ASP A 136 -10.22 -8.21 3.23
N GLU A 137 -9.27 -7.61 2.51
CA GLU A 137 -8.03 -7.08 3.06
C GLU A 137 -7.78 -5.65 2.55
N PRO A 138 -7.18 -4.77 3.35
CA PRO A 138 -6.85 -3.42 2.92
C PRO A 138 -5.80 -3.43 1.81
N VAL A 139 -5.88 -2.44 0.90
CA VAL A 139 -4.88 -2.25 -0.16
C VAL A 139 -3.83 -1.24 0.26
N VAL A 140 -2.57 -1.66 0.20
CA VAL A 140 -1.38 -0.83 0.41
C VAL A 140 -0.73 -0.55 -0.92
N TYR A 141 -0.63 0.73 -1.28
CA TYR A 141 0.01 1.20 -2.51
C TYR A 141 1.47 1.56 -2.23
N LYS A 142 2.36 1.06 -3.04
CA LYS A 142 3.80 1.34 -3.00
C LYS A 142 4.20 2.34 -4.07
#